data_6d12ce7298925c0437271fe2295b5cba
#
_entry.id   6d12ce7298925c0437271fe2295b5cba
#
_cell.length_a   1.000
_cell.length_b   1.000
_cell.length_c   1.000
_cell.angle_alpha   90.00
_cell.angle_beta   90.00
_cell.angle_gamma   90.00
#
_symmetry.space_group_name_H-M   'P 1'
#
loop_
_entity.id
_entity.type
_entity.pdbx_description
1 polymer ?
#
loop_
_entity_poly.entity_id
_entity_poly.type
_entity_poly.pdbx_seq_one_letter_code
_entity_poly.pdbx_strand_id
1 'polypeptide(L)'
;MNAIIYTTNTGSTEHYAKLLAQKTGLPVYSLAEAKKRVFAGAEVIYLGWIMEGSVKGYAEAAKRYQVRAVCGVGMGQTGTQTDNTRKKSAISADIPLFTLQGNFDVKKLHGVYRLMMEIMVKTAGKGLAEKKDRTPEEDDMLDMMRCGGERVKEENLGAVLDWYSAQR
;
A
#
# COMPACT_ATOMS: atom_id res chain seq x y z
N MET A 1 6.05 1.59 -19.92
CA MET A 1 5.45 2.11 -18.67
C MET A 1 5.30 3.61 -18.79
N ASN A 2 4.10 4.15 -18.52
CA ASN A 2 3.80 5.57 -18.79
C ASN A 2 3.72 6.42 -17.52
N ALA A 3 3.28 5.86 -16.40
CA ALA A 3 3.13 6.60 -15.16
C ALA A 3 3.03 5.70 -13.92
N ILE A 4 3.24 6.32 -12.78
CA ILE A 4 2.89 5.79 -11.46
C ILE A 4 1.60 6.50 -11.03
N ILE A 5 0.59 5.73 -10.60
CA ILE A 5 -0.69 6.26 -10.14
C ILE A 5 -0.94 5.77 -8.72
N TYR A 6 -1.41 6.65 -7.84
CA TYR A 6 -1.64 6.27 -6.45
C TYR A 6 -2.96 6.79 -5.87
N THR A 7 -3.43 6.09 -4.82
CA THR A 7 -4.37 6.62 -3.82
C THR A 7 -3.75 6.49 -2.44
N THR A 8 -3.92 7.50 -1.62
CA THR A 8 -3.40 7.54 -0.26
C THR A 8 -4.46 8.00 0.72
N ASN A 9 -4.35 7.60 1.99
CA ASN A 9 -5.19 8.08 3.07
C ASN A 9 -4.37 8.91 4.08
N THR A 10 -3.22 8.40 4.51
CA THR A 10 -2.37 9.03 5.53
C THR A 10 -1.02 9.52 5.01
N GLY A 11 -0.78 9.40 3.71
CA GLY A 11 0.44 9.87 3.05
C GLY A 11 1.49 8.80 2.75
N SER A 12 1.44 7.61 3.39
CA SER A 12 2.46 6.56 3.17
C SER A 12 2.52 6.10 1.72
N THR A 13 1.36 5.89 1.08
CA THR A 13 1.31 5.45 -0.32
C THR A 13 1.86 6.51 -1.26
N GLU A 14 1.54 7.77 -1.03
CA GLU A 14 2.10 8.90 -1.79
C GLU A 14 3.62 8.98 -1.63
N HIS A 15 4.13 8.77 -0.41
CA HIS A 15 5.56 8.77 -0.15
C HIS A 15 6.27 7.68 -0.97
N TYR A 16 5.77 6.43 -0.93
CA TYR A 16 6.30 5.35 -1.78
C TYR A 16 6.20 5.66 -3.27
N ALA A 17 5.08 6.23 -3.72
CA ALA A 17 4.91 6.59 -5.12
C ALA A 17 5.95 7.62 -5.58
N LYS A 18 6.27 8.61 -4.75
CA LYS A 18 7.32 9.60 -5.01
C LYS A 18 8.72 9.00 -5.00
N LEU A 19 9.03 8.11 -4.04
CA LEU A 19 10.31 7.38 -4.01
C LEU A 19 10.48 6.52 -5.27
N LEU A 20 9.44 5.80 -5.67
CA LEU A 20 9.46 4.99 -6.88
C LEU A 20 9.64 5.85 -8.14
N ALA A 21 8.99 7.02 -8.20
CA ALA A 21 9.15 7.97 -9.30
C ALA A 21 10.59 8.48 -9.42
N GLN A 22 11.25 8.80 -8.31
CA GLN A 22 12.66 9.21 -8.28
C GLN A 22 13.59 8.12 -8.84
N LYS A 23 13.31 6.85 -8.54
CA LYS A 23 14.15 5.72 -9.01
C LYS A 23 13.88 5.32 -10.45
N THR A 24 12.65 5.48 -10.92
CA THR A 24 12.25 5.04 -12.27
C THR A 24 12.25 6.14 -13.32
N GLY A 25 12.21 7.39 -12.88
CA GLY A 25 12.03 8.55 -13.76
C GLY A 25 10.60 8.71 -14.31
N LEU A 26 9.66 7.87 -13.85
CA LEU A 26 8.26 7.93 -14.30
C LEU A 26 7.53 9.10 -13.65
N PRO A 27 6.61 9.76 -14.38
CA PRO A 27 5.72 10.74 -13.78
C PRO A 27 4.79 10.07 -12.77
N VAL A 28 4.46 10.79 -11.69
CA VAL A 28 3.60 10.30 -10.60
C VAL A 28 2.39 11.20 -10.42
N TYR A 29 1.21 10.59 -10.27
CA TYR A 29 -0.06 11.28 -10.13
C TYR A 29 -0.94 10.56 -9.11
N SER A 30 -1.73 11.34 -8.36
CA SER A 30 -2.88 10.76 -7.68
C SER A 30 -3.89 10.22 -8.71
N LEU A 31 -4.75 9.28 -8.32
CA LEU A 31 -5.76 8.73 -9.23
C LEU A 31 -6.70 9.82 -9.79
N ALA A 32 -6.99 10.84 -8.99
CA ALA A 32 -7.81 11.98 -9.43
C ALA A 32 -7.13 12.83 -10.51
N GLU A 33 -5.83 13.11 -10.34
CA GLU A 33 -5.02 13.85 -11.32
C GLU A 33 -4.78 13.05 -12.58
N ALA A 34 -4.50 11.73 -12.42
CA ALA A 34 -4.23 10.83 -13.54
C ALA A 34 -5.38 10.79 -14.54
N LYS A 35 -6.64 10.91 -14.10
CA LYS A 35 -7.80 10.97 -14.99
C LYS A 35 -7.73 12.11 -16.01
N LYS A 36 -7.04 13.19 -15.68
CA LYS A 36 -6.89 14.39 -16.52
C LYS A 36 -5.57 14.43 -17.28
N ARG A 37 -4.53 13.73 -16.79
CA ARG A 37 -3.15 13.85 -17.29
C ARG A 37 -2.63 12.60 -18.00
N VAL A 38 -3.24 11.44 -17.74
CA VAL A 38 -2.83 10.15 -18.29
C VAL A 38 -3.94 9.62 -19.18
N PHE A 39 -3.61 9.27 -20.42
CA PHE A 39 -4.60 8.76 -21.39
C PHE A 39 -5.14 7.39 -20.95
N ALA A 40 -6.36 7.08 -21.35
CA ALA A 40 -6.98 5.79 -21.09
C ALA A 40 -6.22 4.66 -21.82
N GLY A 41 -6.02 3.54 -21.15
CA GLY A 41 -5.23 2.42 -21.69
C GLY A 41 -3.71 2.55 -21.49
N ALA A 42 -3.22 3.63 -20.87
CA ALA A 42 -1.81 3.76 -20.54
C ALA A 42 -1.34 2.64 -19.60
N GLU A 43 -0.11 2.18 -19.80
CA GLU A 43 0.53 1.21 -18.91
C GLU A 43 1.03 1.89 -17.63
N VAL A 44 0.58 1.43 -16.47
CA VAL A 44 0.87 2.09 -15.21
C VAL A 44 1.29 1.11 -14.12
N ILE A 45 2.07 1.63 -13.15
CA ILE A 45 2.24 1.01 -11.84
C ILE A 45 1.22 1.66 -10.91
N TYR A 46 0.41 0.87 -10.24
CA TYR A 46 -0.59 1.38 -9.32
C TYR A 46 -0.20 1.14 -7.87
N LEU A 47 -0.27 2.17 -7.03
CA LEU A 47 -0.08 2.07 -5.59
C LEU A 47 -1.37 2.46 -4.86
N GLY A 48 -1.83 1.62 -3.95
CA GLY A 48 -3.01 1.90 -3.14
C GLY A 48 -2.81 1.48 -1.68
N TRP A 49 -3.44 2.21 -0.76
CA TRP A 49 -3.45 1.79 0.63
C TRP A 49 -4.37 0.60 0.84
N ILE A 50 -4.02 -0.29 1.79
CA ILE A 50 -4.79 -1.49 2.09
C ILE A 50 -5.81 -1.19 3.20
N MET A 51 -7.06 -1.50 2.94
CA MET A 51 -8.15 -1.48 3.93
C MET A 51 -8.90 -2.79 3.88
N GLU A 52 -8.99 -3.48 5.01
CA GLU A 52 -9.62 -4.81 5.13
C GLU A 52 -9.08 -5.84 4.11
N GLY A 53 -7.79 -5.74 3.81
CA GLY A 53 -7.11 -6.58 2.84
C GLY A 53 -7.27 -6.15 1.37
N SER A 54 -8.07 -5.11 1.08
CA SER A 54 -8.28 -4.61 -0.29
C SER A 54 -7.42 -3.39 -0.59
N VAL A 55 -6.81 -3.36 -1.77
CA VAL A 55 -6.06 -2.20 -2.31
C VAL A 55 -7.05 -1.17 -2.83
N LYS A 56 -7.18 -0.06 -2.13
CA LYS A 56 -8.13 1.01 -2.47
C LYS A 56 -7.76 1.70 -3.79
N GLY A 57 -8.79 1.95 -4.59
CA GLY A 57 -8.68 2.61 -5.90
C GLY A 57 -8.22 1.68 -7.03
N TYR A 58 -7.73 0.46 -6.75
CA TYR A 58 -7.27 -0.47 -7.78
C TYR A 58 -8.35 -0.79 -8.82
N ALA A 59 -9.54 -1.16 -8.39
CA ALA A 59 -10.63 -1.53 -9.31
C ALA A 59 -11.02 -0.38 -10.25
N GLU A 60 -10.91 0.87 -9.78
CA GLU A 60 -11.14 2.06 -10.60
C GLU A 60 -10.00 2.30 -11.59
N ALA A 61 -8.75 2.18 -11.13
CA ALA A 61 -7.57 2.30 -11.99
C ALA A 61 -7.55 1.24 -13.08
N ALA A 62 -7.86 -0.02 -12.75
CA ALA A 62 -7.88 -1.15 -13.69
C ALA A 62 -8.95 -1.04 -14.78
N LYS A 63 -10.04 -0.29 -14.54
CA LYS A 63 -11.05 0.00 -15.58
C LYS A 63 -10.56 0.98 -16.65
N ARG A 64 -9.57 1.80 -16.32
CA ARG A 64 -9.11 2.89 -17.18
C ARG A 64 -7.72 2.69 -17.75
N TYR A 65 -6.85 1.99 -17.03
CA TYR A 65 -5.44 1.83 -17.36
C TYR A 65 -5.06 0.36 -17.46
N GLN A 66 -4.00 0.08 -18.18
CA GLN A 66 -3.34 -1.23 -18.15
C GLN A 66 -2.41 -1.27 -16.94
N VAL A 67 -2.90 -1.79 -15.83
CA VAL A 67 -2.10 -1.92 -14.61
C VAL A 67 -1.11 -3.05 -14.76
N ARG A 68 0.18 -2.73 -14.82
CA ARG A 68 1.27 -3.69 -15.04
C ARG A 68 1.83 -4.25 -13.73
N ALA A 69 1.70 -3.51 -12.64
CA ALA A 69 2.02 -3.96 -11.29
C ALA A 69 1.19 -3.20 -10.27
N VAL A 70 0.95 -3.82 -9.13
CA VAL A 70 0.23 -3.23 -7.99
C VAL A 70 1.10 -3.26 -6.75
N CYS A 71 1.17 -2.13 -6.04
CA CYS A 71 1.75 -2.05 -4.71
C CYS A 71 0.66 -1.73 -3.69
N GLY A 72 0.40 -2.65 -2.76
CA GLY A 72 -0.50 -2.45 -1.64
C GLY A 72 0.27 -1.96 -0.42
N VAL A 73 -0.08 -0.78 0.10
CA VAL A 73 0.56 -0.20 1.29
C VAL A 73 -0.32 -0.39 2.51
N GLY A 74 0.15 -1.12 3.49
CA GLY A 74 -0.59 -1.49 4.69
C GLY A 74 0.25 -1.53 5.95
N MET A 75 -0.34 -2.04 7.03
CA MET A 75 0.34 -2.14 8.34
C MET A 75 1.24 -3.37 8.44
N GLY A 76 1.00 -4.41 7.63
CA GLY A 76 1.81 -5.62 7.64
C GLY A 76 3.21 -5.37 7.11
N GLN A 77 4.15 -6.23 7.50
CA GLN A 77 5.51 -6.17 6.99
C GLN A 77 5.55 -6.32 5.47
N THR A 78 6.53 -5.68 4.84
CA THR A 78 6.75 -5.77 3.38
C THR A 78 6.89 -7.22 2.95
N GLY A 79 6.18 -7.59 1.87
CA GLY A 79 6.16 -8.94 1.32
C GLY A 79 5.18 -9.92 1.98
N THR A 80 4.47 -9.51 3.04
CA THR A 80 3.48 -10.36 3.72
C THR A 80 2.06 -10.13 3.21
N GLN A 81 1.14 -11.07 3.51
CA GLN A 81 -0.30 -10.97 3.20
C GLN A 81 -0.65 -10.82 1.71
N THR A 82 0.27 -11.11 0.81
CA THR A 82 0.11 -10.92 -0.63
C THR A 82 -1.08 -11.70 -1.18
N ASP A 83 -1.25 -12.97 -0.82
CA ASP A 83 -2.34 -13.83 -1.32
C ASP A 83 -3.71 -13.35 -0.87
N ASN A 84 -3.84 -12.96 0.40
CA ASN A 84 -5.08 -12.39 0.92
C ASN A 84 -5.42 -11.07 0.23
N THR A 85 -4.43 -10.20 0.05
CA THR A 85 -4.60 -8.91 -0.63
C THR A 85 -4.97 -9.08 -2.09
N ARG A 86 -4.35 -10.02 -2.79
CA ARG A 86 -4.69 -10.37 -4.18
C ARG A 86 -6.14 -10.81 -4.31
N LYS A 87 -6.55 -11.76 -3.47
CA LYS A 87 -7.92 -12.30 -3.47
C LYS A 87 -8.95 -11.22 -3.17
N LYS A 88 -8.74 -10.44 -2.12
CA LYS A 88 -9.67 -9.40 -1.69
C LYS A 88 -9.78 -8.22 -2.67
N SER A 89 -8.71 -7.93 -3.41
CA SER A 89 -8.68 -6.87 -4.42
C SER A 89 -9.05 -7.36 -5.82
N ALA A 90 -9.31 -8.66 -6.00
CA ALA A 90 -9.53 -9.30 -7.30
C ALA A 90 -8.42 -8.98 -8.34
N ILE A 91 -7.16 -8.96 -7.87
CA ILE A 91 -6.00 -8.73 -8.74
C ILE A 91 -5.66 -10.04 -9.46
N SER A 92 -5.62 -10.01 -10.79
CA SER A 92 -5.30 -11.16 -11.62
C SER A 92 -3.92 -11.75 -11.30
N ALA A 93 -3.75 -13.06 -11.46
CA ALA A 93 -2.51 -13.77 -11.14
C ALA A 93 -1.31 -13.32 -11.99
N ASP A 94 -1.56 -12.84 -13.19
CA ASP A 94 -0.55 -12.34 -14.15
C ASP A 94 -0.04 -10.94 -13.78
N ILE A 95 -0.72 -10.21 -12.89
CA ILE A 95 -0.29 -8.89 -12.43
C ILE A 95 0.55 -9.06 -11.16
N PRO A 96 1.83 -8.66 -11.15
CA PRO A 96 2.66 -8.63 -9.96
C PRO A 96 2.03 -7.78 -8.85
N LEU A 97 1.98 -8.32 -7.64
CA LEU A 97 1.50 -7.63 -6.46
C LEU A 97 2.60 -7.61 -5.40
N PHE A 98 2.93 -6.42 -4.96
CA PHE A 98 3.87 -6.16 -3.89
C PHE A 98 3.14 -5.54 -2.69
N THR A 99 3.37 -6.05 -1.51
CA THR A 99 2.87 -5.44 -0.28
C THR A 99 4.00 -4.68 0.41
N LEU A 100 3.74 -3.47 0.83
CA LEU A 100 4.71 -2.55 1.42
C LEU A 100 4.22 -2.09 2.79
N GLN A 101 5.12 -2.08 3.76
CA GLN A 101 4.78 -1.60 5.09
C GLN A 101 4.72 -0.07 5.09
N GLY A 102 3.56 0.47 5.47
CA GLY A 102 3.34 1.90 5.61
C GLY A 102 3.43 2.38 7.06
N ASN A 103 3.44 3.68 7.22
CA ASN A 103 3.38 4.32 8.53
C ASN A 103 2.00 4.10 9.15
N PHE A 104 1.95 4.02 10.46
CA PHE A 104 0.72 3.97 11.22
C PHE A 104 0.60 5.21 12.10
N ASP A 105 -0.38 6.05 11.81
CA ASP A 105 -0.68 7.24 12.62
C ASP A 105 -2.19 7.46 12.64
N VAL A 106 -2.83 7.00 13.72
CA VAL A 106 -4.28 7.15 13.91
C VAL A 106 -4.70 8.62 13.94
N LYS A 107 -3.81 9.52 14.36
CA LYS A 107 -4.10 10.96 14.44
C LYS A 107 -4.26 11.61 13.06
N LYS A 108 -3.66 11.03 12.03
CA LYS A 108 -3.80 11.49 10.63
C LYS A 108 -5.06 10.98 9.95
N LEU A 109 -5.75 10.02 10.56
CA LEU A 109 -7.03 9.53 10.06
C LEU A 109 -8.18 10.49 10.44
N HIS A 110 -9.20 10.54 9.59
CA HIS A 110 -10.36 11.39 9.78
C HIS A 110 -11.66 10.58 9.72
N GLY A 111 -12.72 11.09 10.37
CA GLY A 111 -14.07 10.56 10.30
C GLY A 111 -14.18 9.10 10.75
N VAL A 112 -14.96 8.32 10.02
CA VAL A 112 -15.27 6.91 10.34
C VAL A 112 -14.01 6.04 10.37
N TYR A 113 -13.01 6.32 9.52
CA TYR A 113 -11.77 5.53 9.50
C TYR A 113 -10.96 5.68 10.78
N ARG A 114 -10.91 6.89 11.35
CA ARG A 114 -10.27 7.13 12.65
C ARG A 114 -10.96 6.32 13.75
N LEU A 115 -12.30 6.37 13.81
CA LEU A 115 -13.08 5.63 14.79
C LEU A 115 -12.87 4.12 14.67
N MET A 116 -12.92 3.58 13.44
CA MET A 116 -12.66 2.16 13.18
C MET A 116 -11.27 1.74 13.64
N MET A 117 -10.24 2.55 13.36
CA MET A 117 -8.88 2.25 13.76
C MET A 117 -8.66 2.37 15.27
N GLU A 118 -9.30 3.33 15.93
CA GLU A 118 -9.28 3.44 17.40
C GLU A 118 -9.91 2.20 18.06
N ILE A 119 -11.02 1.70 17.51
CA ILE A 119 -11.66 0.46 17.99
C ILE A 119 -10.73 -0.74 17.75
N MET A 120 -10.14 -0.85 16.54
CA MET A 120 -9.24 -1.94 16.20
C MET A 120 -8.00 -1.95 17.12
N VAL A 121 -7.40 -0.80 17.39
CA VAL A 121 -6.25 -0.69 18.30
C VAL A 121 -6.63 -1.13 19.72
N LYS A 122 -7.81 -0.75 20.20
CA LYS A 122 -8.30 -1.15 21.53
C LYS A 122 -8.60 -2.65 21.64
N THR A 123 -9.17 -3.24 20.59
CA THR A 123 -9.58 -4.66 20.61
C THR A 123 -8.44 -5.60 20.21
N ALA A 124 -7.90 -5.44 19.00
CA ALA A 124 -6.82 -6.28 18.50
C ALA A 124 -5.50 -6.03 19.22
N GLY A 125 -5.20 -4.78 19.57
CA GLY A 125 -4.02 -4.41 20.35
C GLY A 125 -4.04 -5.02 21.75
N LYS A 126 -5.21 -5.10 22.39
CA LYS A 126 -5.36 -5.79 23.69
C LYS A 126 -5.15 -7.30 23.54
N GLY A 127 -5.77 -7.93 22.53
CA GLY A 127 -5.58 -9.36 22.26
C GLY A 127 -4.12 -9.72 21.97
N LEU A 128 -3.44 -8.89 21.16
CA LEU A 128 -1.99 -9.07 20.89
C LEU A 128 -1.17 -8.86 22.16
N ALA A 129 -1.49 -7.88 22.99
CA ALA A 129 -0.75 -7.61 24.24
C ALA A 129 -0.86 -8.75 25.25
N GLU A 130 -1.98 -9.45 25.29
CA GLU A 130 -2.25 -10.59 26.19
C GLU A 130 -1.64 -11.90 25.67
N LYS A 131 -1.28 -11.99 24.40
CA LYS A 131 -0.66 -13.18 23.79
C LYS A 131 0.77 -13.35 24.30
N LYS A 132 1.11 -14.52 24.87
CA LYS A 132 2.42 -14.80 25.46
C LYS A 132 3.49 -15.13 24.41
N ASP A 133 3.10 -15.82 23.33
CA ASP A 133 4.01 -16.31 22.28
C ASP A 133 3.79 -15.52 20.99
N ARG A 134 4.12 -14.22 21.01
CA ARG A 134 4.04 -13.37 19.83
C ARG A 134 5.20 -13.62 18.88
N THR A 135 4.90 -13.55 17.58
CA THR A 135 5.93 -13.52 16.55
C THR A 135 6.55 -12.10 16.46
N PRO A 136 7.76 -11.96 15.88
CA PRO A 136 8.35 -10.63 15.64
C PRO A 136 7.45 -9.67 14.88
N GLU A 137 6.65 -10.20 13.93
CA GLU A 137 5.67 -9.40 13.16
C GLU A 137 4.51 -8.92 14.04
N GLU A 138 4.06 -9.76 14.98
CA GLU A 138 3.02 -9.40 15.94
C GLU A 138 3.52 -8.36 16.96
N ASP A 139 4.79 -8.46 17.36
CA ASP A 139 5.43 -7.47 18.23
C ASP A 139 5.59 -6.11 17.52
N ASP A 140 6.04 -6.09 16.26
CA ASP A 140 6.13 -4.87 15.46
C ASP A 140 4.75 -4.23 15.24
N MET A 141 3.72 -5.04 14.98
CA MET A 141 2.35 -4.56 14.84
C MET A 141 1.82 -3.95 16.14
N LEU A 142 2.09 -4.59 17.28
CA LEU A 142 1.70 -4.06 18.59
C LEU A 142 2.41 -2.74 18.91
N ASP A 143 3.70 -2.64 18.59
CA ASP A 143 4.47 -1.42 18.75
C ASP A 143 3.91 -0.29 17.87
N MET A 144 3.63 -0.58 16.60
CA MET A 144 2.98 0.38 15.69
C MET A 144 1.62 0.86 16.23
N MET A 145 0.81 -0.05 16.77
CA MET A 145 -0.50 0.30 17.32
C MET A 145 -0.41 1.20 18.56
N ARG A 146 0.64 1.05 19.37
CA ARG A 146 0.84 1.81 20.62
C ARG A 146 1.53 3.14 20.40
N CYS A 147 2.61 3.12 19.66
CA CYS A 147 3.54 4.23 19.53
C CYS A 147 3.43 4.96 18.19
N GLY A 148 2.74 4.34 17.22
CA GLY A 148 2.85 4.74 15.83
C GLY A 148 4.25 4.42 15.30
N GLY A 149 4.63 5.02 14.18
CA GLY A 149 5.99 4.87 13.69
C GLY A 149 6.12 5.07 12.19
N GLU A 150 7.30 5.49 11.79
CA GLU A 150 7.67 5.62 10.39
C GLU A 150 8.28 4.31 9.90
N ARG A 151 7.60 3.67 8.96
CA ARG A 151 7.99 2.39 8.34
C ARG A 151 8.19 2.50 6.83
N VAL A 152 7.87 3.66 6.24
CA VAL A 152 8.16 3.93 4.84
C VAL A 152 9.66 4.06 4.65
N LYS A 153 10.24 3.11 3.90
CA LYS A 153 11.67 3.05 3.63
C LYS A 153 11.90 2.70 2.17
N GLU A 154 12.97 3.23 1.59
CA GLU A 154 13.34 2.95 0.21
C GLU A 154 13.62 1.44 -0.01
N GLU A 155 14.22 0.78 0.97
CA GLU A 155 14.55 -0.65 0.90
C GLU A 155 13.31 -1.53 0.68
N ASN A 156 12.15 -1.10 1.14
CA ASN A 156 10.89 -1.80 0.91
C ASN A 156 10.49 -1.87 -0.57
N LEU A 157 11.02 -0.99 -1.42
CA LEU A 157 10.79 -0.96 -2.86
C LEU A 157 11.67 -1.94 -3.64
N GLY A 158 12.61 -2.64 -3.01
CA GLY A 158 13.58 -3.50 -3.70
C GLY A 158 12.94 -4.43 -4.72
N ALA A 159 11.97 -5.25 -4.30
CA ALA A 159 11.29 -6.19 -5.20
C ALA A 159 10.54 -5.51 -6.37
N VAL A 160 9.98 -4.31 -6.13
CA VAL A 160 9.29 -3.52 -7.17
C VAL A 160 10.31 -3.00 -8.19
N LEU A 161 11.46 -2.51 -7.73
CA LEU A 161 12.52 -1.99 -8.58
C LEU A 161 13.20 -3.09 -9.39
N ASP A 162 13.41 -4.26 -8.80
CA ASP A 162 13.95 -5.44 -9.50
C ASP A 162 13.00 -5.86 -10.62
N TRP A 163 11.71 -5.97 -10.31
CA TRP A 163 10.70 -6.25 -11.32
C TRP A 163 10.67 -5.20 -12.42
N TYR A 164 10.66 -3.91 -12.08
CA TYR A 164 10.64 -2.82 -13.05
C TYR A 164 11.86 -2.84 -13.98
N SER A 165 13.04 -3.11 -13.43
CA SER A 165 14.29 -3.20 -14.18
C SER A 165 14.27 -4.35 -15.20
N ALA A 166 13.61 -5.46 -14.86
CA ALA A 166 13.43 -6.61 -15.74
C ALA A 166 12.42 -6.36 -16.89
N GLN A 167 11.64 -5.27 -16.85
CA GLN A 167 10.71 -4.89 -17.92
C GLN A 167 11.32 -3.94 -18.96
N ARG A 168 12.57 -3.55 -18.77
CA ARG A 168 13.32 -2.65 -19.68
C ARG A 168 14.19 -3.44 -20.61
#